data_823027b5e523931c469eafb14aeed40a
#
_entry.id   823027b5e523931c469eafb14aeed40a
#
_cell.length_a   1.000
_cell.length_b   1.000
_cell.length_c   1.000
_cell.angle_alpha   90.00
_cell.angle_beta   90.00
_cell.angle_gamma   90.00
#
_symmetry.space_group_name_H-M   'P 1'
#
loop_
_entity.id
_entity.type
_entity.pdbx_description
1 polymer ?
#
loop_
_entity_poly.entity_id
_entity_poly.type
_entity_poly.pdbx_seq_one_letter_code
_entity_poly.pdbx_strand_id
1 'polypeptide(L)'
;SWLVCAAVTAVLVYSGVSLRLDGTGRAVLDGIDWSVAPGERWVILGPNGSGKTSLLRLAGGWLFPTTGTVDVLGSRLGRVDVRRLRRRIGFASGSFVTALRPGVLAEDVVMTARHAATEAWWHTYDDADRDRARQLLARMGCAHLVGRPIATASDGERQRVQLARTLMVEPDLLLLDEPTAGLDLGGREALVARLGDLAADPASAPTVLVTHHVEEVPPGFTHALLLKDGRVLAAGPLADTLSAEALSACFGLAVTLERRGDRYVALAADP
;
A
#
# COMPACT_ATOMS: atom_id res chain seq x y z
N SER A 1 -30.78 -15.85 -24.48
CA SER A 1 -30.12 -16.31 -23.26
C SER A 1 -29.06 -15.27 -22.89
N TRP A 2 -29.41 -14.35 -22.00
CA TRP A 2 -28.50 -13.28 -21.55
C TRP A 2 -27.74 -13.80 -20.34
N LEU A 3 -26.45 -14.10 -20.53
CA LEU A 3 -25.51 -14.27 -19.43
C LEU A 3 -25.42 -12.93 -18.71
N VAL A 4 -26.02 -12.84 -17.54
CA VAL A 4 -25.75 -11.80 -16.54
C VAL A 4 -24.32 -12.03 -16.09
N CYS A 5 -23.39 -11.28 -16.67
CA CYS A 5 -22.04 -11.13 -16.10
C CYS A 5 -22.25 -10.48 -14.73
N ALA A 6 -22.07 -11.25 -13.65
CA ALA A 6 -22.08 -10.71 -12.31
C ALA A 6 -21.04 -9.61 -12.28
N ALA A 7 -21.47 -8.36 -12.16
CA ALA A 7 -20.58 -7.21 -12.06
C ALA A 7 -19.70 -7.44 -10.82
N VAL A 8 -18.44 -7.70 -11.03
CA VAL A 8 -17.44 -7.82 -9.96
C VAL A 8 -17.44 -6.47 -9.24
N THR A 9 -18.01 -6.44 -8.04
CA THR A 9 -18.11 -5.19 -7.28
C THR A 9 -16.70 -4.76 -6.88
N ALA A 10 -16.22 -3.65 -7.43
CA ALA A 10 -14.89 -3.12 -7.13
C ALA A 10 -14.72 -2.88 -5.62
N VAL A 11 -13.51 -3.15 -5.11
CA VAL A 11 -13.16 -2.91 -3.69
C VAL A 11 -12.85 -1.46 -3.41
N LEU A 12 -12.46 -0.72 -4.46
CA LEU A 12 -12.16 0.71 -4.39
C LEU A 12 -12.62 1.38 -5.67
N VAL A 13 -13.33 2.51 -5.56
CA VAL A 13 -13.80 3.30 -6.71
C VAL A 13 -13.64 4.78 -6.42
N TYR A 14 -12.97 5.48 -7.32
CA TYR A 14 -12.91 6.94 -7.40
C TYR A 14 -13.73 7.40 -8.59
N SER A 15 -14.61 8.38 -8.40
CA SER A 15 -15.43 8.95 -9.47
C SER A 15 -15.33 10.47 -9.46
N GLY A 16 -14.62 11.04 -10.44
CA GLY A 16 -14.40 12.47 -10.62
C GLY A 16 -13.77 13.14 -9.39
N VAL A 17 -12.87 12.46 -8.68
CA VAL A 17 -12.36 12.91 -7.38
C VAL A 17 -11.35 14.02 -7.53
N SER A 18 -11.61 15.15 -6.87
CA SER A 18 -10.61 16.20 -6.67
C SER A 18 -10.39 16.45 -5.18
N LEU A 19 -9.14 16.77 -4.82
CA LEU A 19 -8.72 17.10 -3.46
C LEU A 19 -7.98 18.42 -3.45
N ARG A 20 -8.44 19.37 -2.64
CA ARG A 20 -7.72 20.61 -2.31
C ARG A 20 -7.39 20.58 -0.83
N LEU A 21 -6.13 20.83 -0.48
CA LEU A 21 -5.74 21.03 0.91
C LEU A 21 -5.92 22.51 1.25
N ASP A 22 -6.53 22.77 2.40
CA ASP A 22 -6.84 24.12 2.86
C ASP A 22 -5.59 25.01 2.94
N GLY A 23 -5.74 26.25 2.47
CA GLY A 23 -4.73 27.30 2.54
C GLY A 23 -3.91 27.54 1.28
N THR A 24 -3.84 26.64 0.31
CA THR A 24 -3.03 26.82 -0.91
C THR A 24 -3.82 27.07 -2.19
N GLY A 25 -5.12 26.77 -2.20
CA GLY A 25 -5.97 26.85 -3.39
C GLY A 25 -5.60 25.87 -4.51
N ARG A 26 -4.44 25.22 -4.42
CA ARG A 26 -3.93 24.26 -5.42
C ARG A 26 -4.60 22.89 -5.23
N ALA A 27 -5.09 22.30 -6.32
CA ALA A 27 -5.56 20.94 -6.31
C ALA A 27 -4.36 19.99 -6.15
N VAL A 28 -4.44 19.09 -5.16
CA VAL A 28 -3.48 17.98 -4.97
C VAL A 28 -3.87 16.80 -5.85
N LEU A 29 -5.18 16.59 -6.04
CA LEU A 29 -5.76 15.64 -6.98
C LEU A 29 -6.83 16.36 -7.79
N ASP A 30 -6.95 16.03 -9.07
CA ASP A 30 -7.85 16.71 -10.00
C ASP A 30 -8.50 15.73 -10.96
N GLY A 31 -9.81 15.48 -10.77
CA GLY A 31 -10.63 14.67 -11.64
C GLY A 31 -10.19 13.20 -11.73
N ILE A 32 -9.90 12.56 -10.59
CA ILE A 32 -9.47 11.15 -10.57
C ILE A 32 -10.65 10.24 -10.80
N ASP A 33 -10.57 9.42 -11.85
CA ASP A 33 -11.40 8.25 -12.11
C ASP A 33 -10.53 7.00 -12.08
N TRP A 34 -10.77 6.10 -11.13
CA TRP A 34 -9.99 4.89 -10.95
C TRP A 34 -10.75 3.86 -10.12
N SER A 35 -10.52 2.57 -10.40
CA SER A 35 -11.11 1.48 -9.63
C SER A 35 -10.15 0.32 -9.45
N VAL A 36 -10.35 -0.43 -8.36
CA VAL A 36 -9.63 -1.67 -8.03
C VAL A 36 -10.65 -2.79 -7.85
N ALA A 37 -10.51 -3.86 -8.63
CA ALA A 37 -11.35 -5.05 -8.50
C ALA A 37 -10.78 -6.04 -7.47
N PRO A 38 -11.61 -6.99 -6.95
CA PRO A 38 -11.11 -8.08 -6.12
C PRO A 38 -10.01 -8.86 -6.82
N GLY A 39 -8.96 -9.20 -6.06
CA GLY A 39 -7.80 -9.95 -6.58
C GLY A 39 -6.78 -9.12 -7.35
N GLU A 40 -7.05 -7.86 -7.67
CA GLU A 40 -6.07 -7.00 -8.31
C GLU A 40 -5.03 -6.49 -7.32
N ARG A 41 -3.81 -6.32 -7.84
CA ARG A 41 -2.66 -5.77 -7.12
C ARG A 41 -2.10 -4.63 -7.93
N TRP A 42 -2.21 -3.43 -7.38
CA TRP A 42 -1.88 -2.18 -8.07
C TRP A 42 -0.61 -1.57 -7.53
N VAL A 43 0.26 -1.10 -8.43
CA VAL A 43 1.31 -0.16 -8.08
C VAL A 43 0.95 1.24 -8.60
N ILE A 44 1.07 2.25 -7.74
CA ILE A 44 0.93 3.66 -8.10
C ILE A 44 2.33 4.27 -8.17
N LEU A 45 2.71 4.71 -9.36
CA LEU A 45 4.00 5.33 -9.65
C LEU A 45 3.82 6.81 -10.03
N GLY A 46 4.83 7.60 -9.77
CA GLY A 46 4.87 9.01 -10.16
C GLY A 46 5.87 9.82 -9.34
N PRO A 47 6.23 11.02 -9.78
CA PRO A 47 7.20 11.87 -9.10
C PRO A 47 6.74 12.27 -7.69
N ASN A 48 7.67 12.74 -6.88
CA ASN A 48 7.35 13.28 -5.56
C ASN A 48 6.41 14.49 -5.71
N GLY A 49 5.40 14.58 -4.83
CA GLY A 49 4.40 15.64 -4.90
C GLY A 49 3.29 15.43 -5.93
N SER A 50 3.26 14.30 -6.67
CA SER A 50 2.19 14.02 -7.65
C SER A 50 0.82 13.68 -7.03
N GLY A 51 0.73 13.49 -5.71
CA GLY A 51 -0.53 13.21 -5.00
C GLY A 51 -0.73 11.75 -4.57
N LYS A 52 0.23 10.85 -4.78
CA LYS A 52 0.14 9.40 -4.47
C LYS A 52 -0.31 9.11 -3.03
N THR A 53 0.39 9.68 -2.04
CA THR A 53 0.03 9.54 -0.62
C THR A 53 -1.38 10.06 -0.33
N SER A 54 -1.78 11.18 -0.96
CA SER A 54 -3.12 11.75 -0.79
C SER A 54 -4.19 10.85 -1.37
N LEU A 55 -3.93 10.25 -2.53
CA LEU A 55 -4.80 9.23 -3.13
C LEU A 55 -4.98 8.05 -2.18
N LEU A 56 -3.89 7.52 -1.64
CA LEU A 56 -3.94 6.40 -0.70
C LEU A 56 -4.66 6.75 0.62
N ARG A 57 -4.46 7.97 1.13
CA ARG A 57 -5.13 8.46 2.35
C ARG A 57 -6.63 8.64 2.16
N LEU A 58 -7.10 8.98 0.96
CA LEU A 58 -8.52 8.95 0.61
C LEU A 58 -9.05 7.51 0.68
N ALA A 59 -8.38 6.53 0.04
CA ALA A 59 -8.76 5.12 0.12
C ALA A 59 -8.84 4.60 1.56
N GLY A 60 -7.94 5.04 2.43
CA GLY A 60 -7.92 4.69 3.85
C GLY A 60 -8.92 5.47 4.71
N GLY A 61 -9.64 6.46 4.16
CA GLY A 61 -10.58 7.30 4.91
C GLY A 61 -9.91 8.30 5.86
N TRP A 62 -8.63 8.65 5.67
CA TRP A 62 -7.96 9.70 6.45
C TRP A 62 -8.15 11.10 5.84
N LEU A 63 -8.46 11.14 4.55
CA LEU A 63 -8.86 12.35 3.85
C LEU A 63 -10.25 12.16 3.24
N PHE A 64 -10.91 13.28 2.94
CA PHE A 64 -12.18 13.29 2.24
C PHE A 64 -12.03 14.09 0.95
N PRO A 65 -12.68 13.69 -0.14
CA PRO A 65 -12.61 14.42 -1.40
C PRO A 65 -13.28 15.79 -1.27
N THR A 66 -12.72 16.80 -1.96
CA THR A 66 -13.36 18.12 -2.08
C THR A 66 -14.54 18.03 -3.05
N THR A 67 -14.38 17.30 -4.15
CA THR A 67 -15.43 16.97 -5.12
C THR A 67 -15.30 15.52 -5.57
N GLY A 68 -16.36 14.99 -6.17
CA GLY A 68 -16.43 13.58 -6.57
C GLY A 68 -16.77 12.65 -5.42
N THR A 69 -16.61 11.35 -5.63
CA THR A 69 -16.95 10.33 -4.62
C THR A 69 -15.90 9.24 -4.57
N VAL A 70 -15.67 8.72 -3.35
CA VAL A 70 -14.81 7.55 -3.10
C VAL A 70 -15.64 6.49 -2.40
N ASP A 71 -15.74 5.31 -3.02
CA ASP A 71 -16.36 4.14 -2.44
C ASP A 71 -15.27 3.11 -2.10
N VAL A 72 -15.25 2.63 -0.85
CA VAL A 72 -14.25 1.69 -0.35
C VAL A 72 -14.96 0.52 0.30
N LEU A 73 -14.69 -0.70 -0.16
CA LEU A 73 -15.31 -1.94 0.33
C LEU A 73 -16.84 -1.85 0.34
N GLY A 74 -17.41 -1.24 -0.72
CA GLY A 74 -18.85 -1.02 -0.87
C GLY A 74 -19.44 0.10 0.00
N SER A 75 -18.59 0.89 0.66
CA SER A 75 -19.00 1.98 1.56
C SER A 75 -18.53 3.33 1.05
N ARG A 76 -19.45 4.29 0.92
CA ARG A 76 -19.13 5.66 0.47
C ARG A 76 -18.52 6.49 1.59
N LEU A 77 -17.35 7.08 1.35
CA LEU A 77 -16.77 8.04 2.28
C LEU A 77 -17.72 9.22 2.52
N GLY A 78 -17.79 9.67 3.78
CA GLY A 78 -18.72 10.70 4.22
C GLY A 78 -20.13 10.18 4.57
N ARG A 79 -20.43 8.89 4.29
CA ARG A 79 -21.71 8.23 4.65
C ARG A 79 -21.52 6.97 5.50
N VAL A 80 -20.28 6.63 5.86
CA VAL A 80 -19.91 5.45 6.64
C VAL A 80 -19.15 5.86 7.90
N ASP A 81 -19.27 5.06 8.97
CA ASP A 81 -18.36 5.19 10.11
C ASP A 81 -16.95 4.76 9.69
N VAL A 82 -16.07 5.75 9.51
CA VAL A 82 -14.69 5.52 9.07
C VAL A 82 -13.86 4.69 10.06
N ARG A 83 -14.20 4.67 11.35
CA ARG A 83 -13.52 3.83 12.35
C ARG A 83 -13.81 2.36 12.07
N ARG A 84 -15.06 2.03 11.70
CA ARG A 84 -15.47 0.68 11.31
C ARG A 84 -14.84 0.28 9.98
N LEU A 85 -14.80 1.19 9.01
CA LEU A 85 -14.16 0.96 7.71
C LEU A 85 -12.66 0.68 7.87
N ARG A 86 -11.94 1.49 8.64
CA ARG A 86 -10.48 1.35 8.84
C ARG A 86 -10.07 0.03 9.50
N ARG A 87 -10.95 -0.63 10.25
CA ARG A 87 -10.65 -1.96 10.80
C ARG A 87 -10.58 -3.05 9.74
N ARG A 88 -11.11 -2.79 8.55
CA ARG A 88 -11.09 -3.69 7.39
C ARG A 88 -9.97 -3.34 6.40
N ILE A 89 -9.23 -2.27 6.65
CA ILE A 89 -8.16 -1.77 5.79
C ILE A 89 -6.83 -1.92 6.52
N GLY A 90 -5.91 -2.66 5.92
CA GLY A 90 -4.51 -2.66 6.34
C GLY A 90 -3.81 -1.44 5.74
N PHE A 91 -3.23 -0.58 6.58
CA PHE A 91 -2.46 0.57 6.10
C PHE A 91 -1.08 0.57 6.72
N ALA A 92 -0.05 0.60 5.87
CA ALA A 92 1.34 0.78 6.28
C ALA A 92 1.94 1.99 5.56
N SER A 93 2.64 2.83 6.33
CA SER A 93 3.49 3.90 5.79
C SER A 93 4.80 3.97 6.57
N GLY A 94 5.89 4.36 5.92
CA GLY A 94 7.22 4.41 6.53
C GLY A 94 7.30 5.23 7.83
N SER A 95 6.37 6.18 8.04
CA SER A 95 6.38 7.06 9.22
C SER A 95 5.85 6.43 10.52
N PHE A 96 5.19 5.27 10.47
CA PHE A 96 4.57 4.67 11.66
C PHE A 96 5.60 4.09 12.64
N VAL A 97 6.68 3.53 12.14
CA VAL A 97 7.68 2.78 12.93
C VAL A 97 8.42 3.67 13.94
N THR A 98 8.54 4.97 13.65
CA THR A 98 9.23 5.95 14.51
C THR A 98 8.45 6.31 15.78
N ALA A 99 7.17 5.96 15.88
CA ALA A 99 6.30 6.30 17.01
C ALA A 99 6.25 5.20 18.10
N LEU A 100 6.88 4.04 17.87
CA LEU A 100 6.84 2.91 18.81
C LEU A 100 7.85 3.09 19.95
N ARG A 101 7.45 2.70 21.17
CA ARG A 101 8.37 2.67 22.31
C ARG A 101 9.46 1.61 22.11
N PRO A 102 10.73 1.92 22.38
CA PRO A 102 11.86 1.02 22.07
C PRO A 102 11.80 -0.37 22.73
N GLY A 103 11.20 -0.47 23.91
CA GLY A 103 11.14 -1.71 24.70
C GLY A 103 9.99 -2.65 24.37
N VAL A 104 9.09 -2.29 23.43
CA VAL A 104 7.95 -3.15 23.05
C VAL A 104 8.47 -4.35 22.26
N LEU A 105 7.97 -5.55 22.57
CA LEU A 105 8.35 -6.77 21.84
C LEU A 105 7.76 -6.75 20.41
N ALA A 106 8.47 -7.35 19.47
CA ALA A 106 8.05 -7.37 18.06
C ALA A 106 6.67 -8.04 17.86
N GLU A 107 6.37 -9.13 18.57
CA GLU A 107 5.05 -9.76 18.55
C GLU A 107 3.97 -8.87 19.17
N ASP A 108 4.29 -8.11 20.21
CA ASP A 108 3.32 -7.18 20.83
C ASP A 108 2.98 -6.05 19.87
N VAL A 109 3.96 -5.54 19.10
CA VAL A 109 3.71 -4.57 18.03
C VAL A 109 2.69 -5.11 17.02
N VAL A 110 2.84 -6.37 16.60
CA VAL A 110 1.91 -7.01 15.65
C VAL A 110 0.52 -7.11 16.26
N MET A 111 0.40 -7.56 17.50
CA MET A 111 -0.90 -7.73 18.20
C MET A 111 -1.66 -6.42 18.41
N THR A 112 -0.97 -5.27 18.54
CA THR A 112 -1.65 -3.96 18.74
C THR A 112 -2.64 -3.62 17.64
N ALA A 113 -2.50 -4.21 16.44
CA ALA A 113 -3.42 -3.99 15.33
C ALA A 113 -4.86 -4.42 15.63
N ARG A 114 -5.06 -5.47 16.44
CA ARG A 114 -6.41 -5.98 16.82
C ARG A 114 -7.31 -4.91 17.42
N HIS A 115 -6.71 -3.96 18.13
CA HIS A 115 -7.43 -2.89 18.82
C HIS A 115 -7.16 -1.50 18.21
N ALA A 116 -6.52 -1.43 17.03
CA ALA A 116 -6.05 -0.20 16.39
C ALA A 116 -5.21 0.69 17.36
N ALA A 117 -4.49 0.03 18.29
CA ALA A 117 -3.66 0.68 19.29
C ALA A 117 -2.20 0.81 18.81
N THR A 118 -1.46 1.74 19.41
CA THR A 118 -0.01 1.85 19.25
C THR A 118 0.76 1.16 20.38
N GLU A 119 0.06 0.78 21.47
CA GLU A 119 0.63 0.16 22.67
C GLU A 119 -0.26 -0.97 23.18
N ALA A 120 0.37 -2.05 23.67
CA ALA A 120 -0.32 -3.27 24.12
C ALA A 120 -0.93 -3.19 25.55
N TRP A 121 -0.72 -2.10 26.30
CA TRP A 121 -0.88 -2.05 27.77
C TRP A 121 -2.31 -2.19 28.29
N TRP A 122 -3.32 -1.82 27.49
CA TRP A 122 -4.70 -1.76 27.95
C TRP A 122 -5.55 -2.92 27.44
N HIS A 123 -4.96 -3.78 26.60
CA HIS A 123 -5.69 -4.84 25.93
C HIS A 123 -5.17 -6.21 26.33
N THR A 124 -6.08 -7.13 26.53
CA THR A 124 -5.77 -8.55 26.72
C THR A 124 -5.69 -9.23 25.37
N TYR A 125 -4.63 -9.99 25.15
CA TYR A 125 -4.42 -10.82 23.97
C TYR A 125 -4.42 -12.27 24.43
N ASP A 126 -5.14 -13.11 23.69
CA ASP A 126 -5.17 -14.55 23.95
C ASP A 126 -3.99 -15.27 23.28
N ASP A 127 -3.90 -16.60 23.49
CA ASP A 127 -2.82 -17.39 22.91
C ASP A 127 -2.96 -17.47 21.37
N ALA A 128 -4.18 -17.43 20.83
CA ALA A 128 -4.41 -17.42 19.38
C ALA A 128 -3.88 -16.13 18.73
N ASP A 129 -4.05 -14.98 19.38
CA ASP A 129 -3.47 -13.70 18.93
C ASP A 129 -1.94 -13.76 18.90
N ARG A 130 -1.32 -14.35 19.94
CA ARG A 130 0.14 -14.51 20.03
C ARG A 130 0.68 -15.45 18.94
N ASP A 131 0.03 -16.57 18.75
CA ASP A 131 0.42 -17.54 17.72
C ASP A 131 0.26 -16.96 16.33
N ARG A 132 -0.82 -16.22 16.09
CA ARG A 132 -1.03 -15.49 14.82
C ARG A 132 0.07 -14.44 14.59
N ALA A 133 0.42 -13.65 15.61
CA ALA A 133 1.49 -12.66 15.49
C ALA A 133 2.84 -13.31 15.15
N ARG A 134 3.18 -14.43 15.81
CA ARG A 134 4.40 -15.20 15.52
C ARG A 134 4.42 -15.77 14.10
N GLN A 135 3.28 -16.32 13.63
CA GLN A 135 3.14 -16.79 12.24
C GLN A 135 3.36 -15.66 11.25
N LEU A 136 2.80 -14.48 11.48
CA LEU A 136 2.96 -13.33 10.61
C LEU A 136 4.42 -12.82 10.62
N LEU A 137 5.07 -12.78 11.79
CA LEU A 137 6.50 -12.47 11.87
C LEU A 137 7.33 -13.48 11.07
N ALA A 138 7.04 -14.77 11.17
CA ALA A 138 7.73 -15.81 10.39
C ALA A 138 7.49 -15.62 8.89
N ARG A 139 6.24 -15.37 8.46
CA ARG A 139 5.88 -15.07 7.06
C ARG A 139 6.66 -13.87 6.50
N MET A 140 6.94 -12.88 7.35
CA MET A 140 7.73 -11.69 6.97
C MET A 140 9.26 -11.90 7.13
N GLY A 141 9.71 -13.11 7.45
CA GLY A 141 11.14 -13.41 7.65
C GLY A 141 11.72 -12.78 8.93
N CYS A 142 10.87 -12.55 9.93
CA CYS A 142 11.22 -11.92 11.21
C CYS A 142 11.00 -12.84 12.41
N ALA A 143 10.97 -14.17 12.23
CA ALA A 143 10.75 -15.14 13.33
C ALA A 143 11.77 -14.99 14.46
N HIS A 144 13.00 -14.61 14.14
CA HIS A 144 14.09 -14.41 15.12
C HIS A 144 13.87 -13.19 16.04
N LEU A 145 12.90 -12.32 15.72
CA LEU A 145 12.54 -11.17 16.56
C LEU A 145 11.50 -11.50 17.63
N VAL A 146 10.93 -12.70 17.63
CA VAL A 146 9.99 -13.15 18.68
C VAL A 146 10.71 -13.09 20.04
N GLY A 147 10.10 -12.47 21.04
CA GLY A 147 10.67 -12.23 22.36
C GLY A 147 11.74 -11.12 22.40
N ARG A 148 11.95 -10.37 21.32
CA ARG A 148 12.94 -9.29 21.28
C ARG A 148 12.27 -7.92 21.19
N PRO A 149 12.83 -6.90 21.85
CA PRO A 149 12.40 -5.52 21.70
C PRO A 149 12.54 -5.05 20.25
N ILE A 150 11.53 -4.31 19.75
CA ILE A 150 11.53 -3.75 18.38
C ILE A 150 12.73 -2.82 18.12
N ALA A 151 13.29 -2.21 19.16
CA ALA A 151 14.47 -1.37 19.06
C ALA A 151 15.71 -2.13 18.56
N THR A 152 15.76 -3.46 18.75
CA THR A 152 16.89 -4.29 18.29
C THR A 152 16.80 -4.66 16.82
N ALA A 153 15.67 -4.39 16.16
CA ALA A 153 15.44 -4.68 14.77
C ALA A 153 16.08 -3.60 13.88
N SER A 154 16.65 -4.02 12.74
CA SER A 154 17.06 -3.11 11.66
C SER A 154 15.84 -2.38 11.07
N ASP A 155 16.08 -1.32 10.31
CA ASP A 155 14.98 -0.57 9.68
C ASP A 155 14.17 -1.44 8.72
N GLY A 156 14.83 -2.31 7.94
CA GLY A 156 14.14 -3.27 7.08
C GLY A 156 13.31 -4.31 7.85
N GLU A 157 13.80 -4.76 9.00
CA GLU A 157 13.03 -5.65 9.87
C GLU A 157 11.83 -4.93 10.49
N ARG A 158 12.01 -3.69 10.92
CA ARG A 158 10.91 -2.87 11.45
C ARG A 158 9.80 -2.69 10.42
N GLN A 159 10.15 -2.43 9.15
CA GLN A 159 9.16 -2.32 8.06
C GLN A 159 8.43 -3.66 7.84
N ARG A 160 9.13 -4.80 7.89
CA ARG A 160 8.49 -6.12 7.79
C ARG A 160 7.62 -6.45 9.00
N VAL A 161 8.01 -6.07 10.22
CA VAL A 161 7.16 -6.18 11.42
C VAL A 161 5.90 -5.32 11.25
N GLN A 162 6.01 -4.14 10.68
CA GLN A 162 4.84 -3.31 10.39
C GLN A 162 3.93 -3.93 9.34
N LEU A 163 4.48 -4.56 8.31
CA LEU A 163 3.66 -5.30 7.35
C LEU A 163 2.96 -6.49 8.04
N ALA A 164 3.66 -7.24 8.90
CA ALA A 164 3.05 -8.28 9.74
C ALA A 164 1.89 -7.72 10.58
N ARG A 165 2.09 -6.54 11.18
CA ARG A 165 1.06 -5.85 11.95
C ARG A 165 -0.18 -5.50 11.10
N THR A 166 0.01 -5.01 9.88
CA THR A 166 -1.13 -4.70 8.99
C THR A 166 -1.93 -5.92 8.59
N LEU A 167 -1.29 -7.10 8.53
CA LEU A 167 -1.94 -8.37 8.22
C LEU A 167 -2.64 -9.02 9.41
N MET A 168 -2.38 -8.54 10.64
CA MET A 168 -2.98 -9.11 11.87
C MET A 168 -4.50 -9.01 11.90
N VAL A 169 -5.06 -7.97 11.29
CA VAL A 169 -6.51 -7.72 11.24
C VAL A 169 -7.21 -8.41 10.06
N GLU A 170 -6.47 -9.19 9.25
CA GLU A 170 -7.01 -9.85 8.04
C GLU A 170 -7.77 -8.84 7.16
N PRO A 171 -7.06 -7.83 6.64
CA PRO A 171 -7.71 -6.74 5.93
C PRO A 171 -8.37 -7.20 4.64
N ASP A 172 -9.49 -6.55 4.27
CA ASP A 172 -10.15 -6.73 2.97
C ASP A 172 -9.50 -5.89 1.86
N LEU A 173 -8.65 -4.93 2.23
CA LEU A 173 -7.85 -4.08 1.33
C LEU A 173 -6.54 -3.70 2.02
N LEU A 174 -5.41 -3.88 1.31
CA LEU A 174 -4.08 -3.51 1.80
C LEU A 174 -3.55 -2.27 1.07
N LEU A 175 -3.21 -1.24 1.82
CA LEU A 175 -2.69 0.03 1.33
C LEU A 175 -1.28 0.25 1.88
N LEU A 176 -0.29 0.39 0.99
CA LEU A 176 1.12 0.51 1.33
C LEU A 176 1.69 1.81 0.75
N ASP A 177 2.10 2.73 1.62
CA ASP A 177 2.61 4.06 1.23
C ASP A 177 4.13 4.10 1.42
N GLU A 178 4.87 3.94 0.33
CA GLU A 178 6.33 3.92 0.27
C GLU A 178 6.97 3.02 1.37
N PRO A 179 6.60 1.73 1.45
CA PRO A 179 7.03 0.86 2.54
C PRO A 179 8.53 0.56 2.54
N THR A 180 9.22 0.83 1.45
CA THR A 180 10.66 0.63 1.21
C THR A 180 11.49 1.88 1.51
N ALA A 181 10.85 3.02 1.79
CA ALA A 181 11.53 4.29 1.99
C ALA A 181 12.56 4.21 3.14
N GLY A 182 13.79 4.66 2.86
CA GLY A 182 14.88 4.67 3.83
C GLY A 182 15.58 3.33 4.04
N LEU A 183 15.19 2.26 3.34
CA LEU A 183 15.85 0.97 3.43
C LEU A 183 17.13 0.92 2.56
N ASP A 184 18.13 0.19 3.03
CA ASP A 184 19.24 -0.23 2.21
C ASP A 184 18.81 -1.26 1.14
N LEU A 185 19.71 -1.61 0.23
CA LEU A 185 19.41 -2.55 -0.85
C LEU A 185 18.89 -3.89 -0.32
N GLY A 186 19.51 -4.44 0.73
CA GLY A 186 19.12 -5.74 1.28
C GLY A 186 17.74 -5.72 1.92
N GLY A 187 17.44 -4.68 2.70
CA GLY A 187 16.12 -4.46 3.33
C GLY A 187 15.02 -4.27 2.29
N ARG A 188 15.29 -3.46 1.26
CA ARG A 188 14.37 -3.24 0.14
C ARG A 188 14.04 -4.54 -0.61
N GLU A 189 15.07 -5.28 -1.04
CA GLU A 189 14.87 -6.53 -1.77
C GLU A 189 14.13 -7.58 -0.93
N ALA A 190 14.47 -7.69 0.37
CA ALA A 190 13.77 -8.57 1.27
C ALA A 190 12.28 -8.21 1.41
N LEU A 191 11.93 -6.92 1.50
CA LEU A 191 10.54 -6.47 1.60
C LEU A 191 9.79 -6.71 0.29
N VAL A 192 10.38 -6.37 -0.86
CA VAL A 192 9.79 -6.61 -2.19
C VAL A 192 9.51 -8.10 -2.41
N ALA A 193 10.43 -8.99 -1.99
CA ALA A 193 10.22 -10.44 -2.04
C ALA A 193 8.99 -10.86 -1.19
N ARG A 194 8.85 -10.33 0.05
CA ARG A 194 7.68 -10.62 0.90
C ARG A 194 6.37 -10.12 0.30
N LEU A 195 6.39 -8.97 -0.36
CA LEU A 195 5.22 -8.46 -1.10
C LEU A 195 4.89 -9.34 -2.31
N GLY A 196 5.89 -9.89 -2.98
CA GLY A 196 5.72 -10.90 -4.04
C GLY A 196 5.09 -12.19 -3.50
N ASP A 197 5.56 -12.71 -2.36
CA ASP A 197 4.97 -13.87 -1.70
C ASP A 197 3.48 -13.63 -1.34
N LEU A 198 3.15 -12.43 -0.85
CA LEU A 198 1.77 -12.03 -0.59
C LEU A 198 0.95 -11.95 -1.89
N ALA A 199 1.54 -11.42 -2.95
CA ALA A 199 0.86 -11.30 -4.24
C ALA A 199 0.60 -12.67 -4.90
N ALA A 200 1.43 -13.67 -4.65
CA ALA A 200 1.26 -15.03 -5.13
C ALA A 200 0.15 -15.80 -4.39
N ASP A 201 -0.25 -15.36 -3.20
CA ASP A 201 -1.30 -15.99 -2.39
C ASP A 201 -2.69 -15.50 -2.84
N PRO A 202 -3.55 -16.37 -3.44
CA PRO A 202 -4.88 -15.98 -3.89
C PRO A 202 -5.81 -15.50 -2.76
N ALA A 203 -5.54 -15.92 -1.52
CA ALA A 203 -6.31 -15.51 -0.35
C ALA A 203 -5.90 -14.13 0.18
N SER A 204 -4.79 -13.57 -0.31
CA SER A 204 -4.36 -12.24 0.10
C SER A 204 -5.28 -11.14 -0.43
N ALA A 205 -5.51 -10.13 0.40
CA ALA A 205 -6.32 -8.96 0.06
C ALA A 205 -5.81 -8.25 -1.21
N PRO A 206 -6.70 -7.63 -1.99
CA PRO A 206 -6.31 -6.66 -3.00
C PRO A 206 -5.36 -5.63 -2.39
N THR A 207 -4.29 -5.31 -3.12
CA THR A 207 -3.20 -4.49 -2.60
C THR A 207 -2.95 -3.30 -3.49
N VAL A 208 -2.79 -2.13 -2.88
CA VAL A 208 -2.34 -0.90 -3.54
C VAL A 208 -1.03 -0.45 -2.92
N LEU A 209 0.03 -0.49 -3.70
CA LEU A 209 1.37 -0.06 -3.33
C LEU A 209 1.68 1.29 -3.98
N VAL A 210 2.08 2.25 -3.20
CA VAL A 210 2.64 3.53 -3.68
C VAL A 210 4.15 3.48 -3.59
N THR A 211 4.83 3.82 -4.67
CA THR A 211 6.28 4.02 -4.72
C THR A 211 6.63 5.02 -5.82
N HIS A 212 7.85 5.53 -5.82
CA HIS A 212 8.43 6.33 -6.89
C HIS A 212 9.57 5.59 -7.62
N HIS A 213 9.81 4.33 -7.25
CA HIS A 213 10.84 3.46 -7.83
C HIS A 213 10.21 2.29 -8.59
N VAL A 214 10.52 2.18 -9.87
CA VAL A 214 10.00 1.09 -10.73
C VAL A 214 10.54 -0.27 -10.28
N GLU A 215 11.76 -0.30 -9.74
CA GLU A 215 12.43 -1.49 -9.23
C GLU A 215 11.73 -2.09 -7.99
N GLU A 216 10.87 -1.33 -7.35
CA GLU A 216 10.12 -1.77 -6.16
C GLU A 216 8.80 -2.45 -6.49
N VAL A 217 8.43 -2.53 -7.77
CA VAL A 217 7.25 -3.28 -8.21
C VAL A 217 7.45 -4.77 -7.92
N PRO A 218 6.65 -5.36 -6.99
CA PRO A 218 6.85 -6.76 -6.63
C PRO A 218 6.37 -7.70 -7.74
N PRO A 219 6.96 -8.90 -7.85
CA PRO A 219 6.39 -9.96 -8.68
C PRO A 219 4.93 -10.24 -8.31
N GLY A 220 4.09 -10.56 -9.31
CA GLY A 220 2.67 -10.87 -9.08
C GLY A 220 1.75 -9.65 -8.96
N PHE A 221 2.27 -8.42 -9.06
CA PHE A 221 1.44 -7.24 -9.25
C PHE A 221 0.85 -7.24 -10.66
N THR A 222 -0.42 -6.88 -10.78
CA THR A 222 -1.22 -7.07 -11.99
C THR A 222 -1.49 -5.78 -12.75
N HIS A 223 -1.52 -4.63 -12.05
CA HIS A 223 -1.93 -3.35 -12.60
C HIS A 223 -0.99 -2.23 -12.15
N ALA A 224 -0.93 -1.17 -12.95
CA ALA A 224 -0.22 0.06 -12.61
C ALA A 224 -1.11 1.29 -12.84
N LEU A 225 -0.88 2.32 -12.04
CA LEU A 225 -1.40 3.67 -12.22
C LEU A 225 -0.22 4.64 -12.20
N LEU A 226 -0.09 5.44 -13.25
CA LEU A 226 0.87 6.53 -13.34
C LEU A 226 0.18 7.84 -12.97
N LEU A 227 0.66 8.49 -11.91
CA LEU A 227 0.11 9.74 -11.39
C LEU A 227 1.09 10.90 -11.60
N LYS A 228 0.64 11.95 -12.28
CA LYS A 228 1.42 13.16 -12.52
C LYS A 228 0.57 14.40 -12.26
N ASP A 229 1.11 15.36 -11.50
CA ASP A 229 0.45 16.64 -11.22
C ASP A 229 -1.00 16.51 -10.73
N GLY A 230 -1.26 15.51 -9.89
CA GLY A 230 -2.59 15.22 -9.35
C GLY A 230 -3.57 14.57 -10.32
N ARG A 231 -3.14 14.13 -11.49
CA ARG A 231 -3.98 13.50 -12.53
C ARG A 231 -3.47 12.11 -12.90
N VAL A 232 -4.38 11.24 -13.28
CA VAL A 232 -4.04 9.92 -13.84
C VAL A 232 -3.53 10.13 -15.27
N LEU A 233 -2.26 9.77 -15.49
CA LEU A 233 -1.65 9.78 -16.81
C LEU A 233 -1.97 8.50 -17.58
N ALA A 234 -1.88 7.36 -16.91
CA ALA A 234 -2.22 6.05 -17.44
C ALA A 234 -2.62 5.12 -16.29
N ALA A 235 -3.54 4.20 -16.53
CA ALA A 235 -3.94 3.17 -15.57
C ALA A 235 -4.45 1.93 -16.32
N GLY A 236 -4.10 0.74 -15.83
CA GLY A 236 -4.51 -0.53 -16.43
C GLY A 236 -3.56 -1.69 -16.12
N PRO A 237 -3.65 -2.79 -16.89
CA PRO A 237 -2.75 -3.92 -16.73
C PRO A 237 -1.28 -3.49 -16.73
N LEU A 238 -0.47 -4.10 -15.86
CA LEU A 238 0.91 -3.69 -15.62
C LEU A 238 1.74 -3.66 -16.90
N ALA A 239 1.59 -4.70 -17.73
CA ALA A 239 2.36 -4.84 -18.97
C ALA A 239 2.03 -3.77 -20.02
N ASP A 240 0.79 -3.27 -20.02
CA ASP A 240 0.32 -2.26 -20.97
C ASP A 240 0.61 -0.83 -20.48
N THR A 241 0.65 -0.64 -19.16
CA THR A 241 0.79 0.68 -18.53
C THR A 241 2.25 1.06 -18.32
N LEU A 242 3.14 0.10 -17.99
CA LEU A 242 4.56 0.35 -17.80
C LEU A 242 5.30 0.25 -19.14
N SER A 243 5.45 1.38 -19.82
CA SER A 243 6.31 1.53 -20.99
C SER A 243 7.35 2.63 -20.78
N ALA A 244 8.42 2.61 -21.55
CA ALA A 244 9.45 3.65 -21.51
C ALA A 244 8.84 5.04 -21.81
N GLU A 245 7.90 5.13 -22.76
CA GLU A 245 7.21 6.36 -23.16
C GLU A 245 6.32 6.88 -22.01
N ALA A 246 5.52 6.00 -21.38
CA ALA A 246 4.62 6.38 -20.30
C ALA A 246 5.40 6.84 -19.07
N LEU A 247 6.50 6.13 -18.71
CA LEU A 247 7.39 6.52 -17.63
C LEU A 247 8.11 7.84 -17.94
N SER A 248 8.60 8.01 -19.17
CA SER A 248 9.24 9.26 -19.60
C SER A 248 8.28 10.46 -19.48
N ALA A 249 7.05 10.30 -19.94
CA ALA A 249 6.00 11.31 -19.82
C ALA A 249 5.66 11.60 -18.34
N CYS A 250 5.59 10.54 -17.50
CA CYS A 250 5.29 10.66 -16.09
C CYS A 250 6.38 11.40 -15.32
N PHE A 251 7.64 10.98 -15.47
CA PHE A 251 8.77 11.53 -14.72
C PHE A 251 9.39 12.78 -15.34
N GLY A 252 9.07 13.10 -16.60
CA GLY A 252 9.57 14.29 -17.29
C GLY A 252 11.03 14.21 -17.74
N LEU A 253 11.55 12.99 -17.94
CA LEU A 253 12.89 12.71 -18.45
C LEU A 253 12.83 11.48 -19.36
N ALA A 254 13.75 11.36 -20.32
CA ALA A 254 13.84 10.17 -21.14
C ALA A 254 14.25 8.97 -20.27
N VAL A 255 13.47 7.89 -20.35
CA VAL A 255 13.66 6.66 -19.55
C VAL A 255 13.75 5.46 -20.47
N THR A 256 14.69 4.57 -20.20
CA THR A 256 14.68 3.20 -20.71
C THR A 256 14.05 2.28 -19.66
N LEU A 257 13.31 1.29 -20.11
CA LEU A 257 12.67 0.29 -19.24
C LEU A 257 13.12 -1.10 -19.69
N GLU A 258 13.71 -1.84 -18.78
CA GLU A 258 14.09 -3.23 -18.98
C GLU A 258 13.28 -4.14 -18.04
N ARG A 259 12.90 -5.31 -18.55
CA ARG A 259 12.37 -6.39 -17.72
C ARG A 259 13.45 -7.44 -17.48
N ARG A 260 13.75 -7.70 -16.19
CA ARG A 260 14.71 -8.73 -15.78
C ARG A 260 13.97 -9.79 -14.94
N GLY A 261 13.62 -10.91 -15.59
CA GLY A 261 12.71 -11.90 -14.98
C GLY A 261 11.33 -11.28 -14.73
N ASP A 262 10.90 -11.29 -13.47
CA ASP A 262 9.63 -10.72 -13.04
C ASP A 262 9.76 -9.31 -12.43
N ARG A 263 10.92 -8.66 -12.63
CA ARG A 263 11.22 -7.32 -12.12
C ARG A 263 11.42 -6.33 -13.26
N TYR A 264 11.19 -5.07 -12.97
CA TYR A 264 11.43 -3.95 -13.88
C TYR A 264 12.64 -3.14 -13.40
N VAL A 265 13.40 -2.59 -14.33
CA VAL A 265 14.50 -1.65 -14.08
C VAL A 265 14.33 -0.47 -15.01
N ALA A 266 14.29 0.72 -14.45
CA ALA A 266 14.18 1.96 -15.20
C ALA A 266 15.45 2.79 -15.00
N LEU A 267 16.05 3.25 -16.11
CA LEU A 267 17.24 4.09 -16.13
C LEU A 267 16.94 5.33 -16.95
N ALA A 268 17.59 6.45 -16.60
CA ALA A 268 17.61 7.59 -17.52
C ALA A 268 18.26 7.15 -18.84
N ALA A 269 17.63 7.47 -19.97
CA ALA A 269 18.24 7.25 -21.26
C ALA A 269 19.41 8.23 -21.44
N ASP A 270 20.48 7.76 -22.06
CA ASP A 270 21.57 8.64 -22.48
C ASP A 270 21.03 9.70 -23.44
N PRO A 271 21.51 10.96 -23.33
CA PRO A 271 21.05 12.06 -24.15
C PRO A 271 21.38 11.88 -25.65
#